data_bc5633b5eb9822439b2445f786480726
#
_entry.id   bc5633b5eb9822439b2445f786480726
#
_cell.length_a   1.000
_cell.length_b   1.000
_cell.length_c   1.000
_cell.angle_alpha   90.00
_cell.angle_beta   90.00
_cell.angle_gamma   90.00
#
_symmetry.space_group_name_H-M   'P 1'
#
loop_
_entity.id
_entity.type
_entity.pdbx_description
1 polymer ?
#
loop_
_entity_poly.entity_id
_entity_poly.type
_entity_poly.pdbx_seq_one_letter_code
_entity_poly.pdbx_strand_id
1 'polypeptide(L)'
;LLYKTYVSFNYTYFMKKSISTFLKHPTKDNTNRSANPPVTRASTILFNSMQELLQHEKKIKANKKISYYSYGRYGSSTTIELENILKELEQAYHVFLTGTGFGGVALAIMSLCRPGDEILVSDNVYGPTKEITEHLVKEFNIDSIFYDPDNFEDLKNKITKKTKMIVVENPGSNTFEFQDLSKIIKIAKRKNILTFLDNTWGTALYLKPLKIGFDMSFCSATKYYSGHSDAMGGSLAVNKKVFKKVMFFYKLSGYRMSADEAYLVIRGLRTLDIRLKKHFENTKIVINFLKKQKKIKEILYPYKPSSKNYKLWKKYYSGANGLFSIVVKSKKKSSVIKFVNSLELF
;
A
#
# COMPACT_ATOMS: atom_id res chain seq x y z
N LEU A 1 -48.69 -14.74 -4.07
CA LEU A 1 -48.28 -13.76 -3.05
C LEU A 1 -47.43 -14.46 -1.98
N LEU A 2 -46.12 -14.50 -2.16
CA LEU A 2 -45.18 -14.99 -1.14
C LEU A 2 -44.59 -13.75 -0.44
N TYR A 3 -45.14 -13.40 0.72
CA TYR A 3 -44.50 -12.48 1.64
C TYR A 3 -43.31 -13.20 2.30
N LYS A 4 -42.11 -12.93 1.86
CA LYS A 4 -40.90 -13.26 2.65
C LYS A 4 -40.72 -12.20 3.73
N THR A 5 -41.05 -12.58 4.95
CA THR A 5 -40.73 -11.79 6.14
C THR A 5 -39.22 -11.77 6.32
N TYR A 6 -38.58 -10.64 6.01
CA TYR A 6 -37.20 -10.42 6.38
C TYR A 6 -37.16 -10.10 7.87
N VAL A 7 -36.75 -11.06 8.68
CA VAL A 7 -36.44 -10.83 10.09
C VAL A 7 -35.16 -10.03 10.14
N SER A 8 -35.24 -8.74 10.46
CA SER A 8 -34.08 -7.93 10.79
C SER A 8 -33.54 -8.36 12.16
N PHE A 9 -32.54 -9.19 12.17
CA PHE A 9 -31.77 -9.43 13.38
C PHE A 9 -30.97 -8.17 13.70
N ASN A 10 -31.39 -7.44 14.72
CA ASN A 10 -30.57 -6.43 15.40
C ASN A 10 -29.42 -7.15 16.11
N TYR A 11 -28.32 -7.40 15.40
CA TYR A 11 -27.09 -7.91 15.98
C TYR A 11 -26.36 -6.78 16.70
N THR A 12 -26.77 -6.43 17.90
CA THR A 12 -25.98 -5.70 18.89
C THR A 12 -25.12 -6.67 19.71
N TYR A 13 -24.34 -7.50 19.04
CA TYR A 13 -23.24 -8.22 19.65
C TYR A 13 -21.97 -7.72 19.00
N PHE A 14 -21.07 -7.15 19.79
CA PHE A 14 -19.69 -6.79 19.43
C PHE A 14 -18.86 -8.05 19.13
N MET A 15 -19.21 -8.78 18.08
CA MET A 15 -18.27 -9.71 17.46
C MET A 15 -17.32 -8.88 16.60
N LYS A 16 -16.03 -8.92 16.92
CA LYS A 16 -14.96 -8.40 16.05
C LYS A 16 -15.17 -9.01 14.67
N LYS A 17 -15.68 -8.25 13.72
CA LYS A 17 -15.92 -8.72 12.35
C LYS A 17 -14.63 -9.30 11.79
N SER A 18 -14.69 -10.46 11.14
CA SER A 18 -13.56 -10.98 10.39
C SER A 18 -13.17 -9.96 9.30
N ILE A 19 -11.91 -9.95 8.87
CA ILE A 19 -11.45 -9.07 7.78
C ILE A 19 -12.28 -9.33 6.52
N SER A 20 -12.59 -10.59 6.20
CA SER A 20 -13.44 -10.97 5.07
C SER A 20 -14.83 -10.34 5.15
N THR A 21 -15.47 -10.37 6.32
CA THR A 21 -16.78 -9.74 6.55
C THR A 21 -16.68 -8.23 6.46
N PHE A 22 -15.62 -7.63 7.01
CA PHE A 22 -15.38 -6.19 6.93
C PHE A 22 -15.24 -5.71 5.48
N LEU A 23 -14.44 -6.37 4.66
CA LEU A 23 -14.23 -6.00 3.25
C LEU A 23 -15.50 -6.07 2.40
N LYS A 24 -16.44 -6.97 2.73
CA LYS A 24 -17.73 -7.10 2.03
C LYS A 24 -18.76 -6.07 2.49
N HIS A 25 -18.66 -5.64 3.74
CA HIS A 25 -19.59 -4.70 4.38
C HIS A 25 -18.83 -3.58 5.10
N PRO A 26 -18.01 -2.78 4.35
CA PRO A 26 -17.08 -1.85 4.97
C PRO A 26 -17.76 -0.64 5.61
N THR A 27 -18.97 -0.28 5.19
CA THR A 27 -19.66 0.90 5.68
C THR A 27 -20.99 0.63 6.32
N LYS A 28 -21.30 1.41 7.35
CA LYS A 28 -22.59 1.42 8.03
C LYS A 28 -23.49 2.59 7.61
N ASP A 29 -22.90 3.60 6.98
CA ASP A 29 -23.53 4.90 6.74
C ASP A 29 -23.91 5.01 5.26
N ASN A 30 -25.04 4.38 4.92
CA ASN A 30 -25.53 4.38 3.55
C ASN A 30 -26.80 5.24 3.48
N THR A 31 -26.62 6.56 3.46
CA THR A 31 -27.72 7.52 3.32
C THR A 31 -28.56 7.28 2.05
N ASN A 32 -27.96 6.66 1.04
CA ASN A 32 -28.62 6.41 -0.25
C ASN A 32 -29.28 5.03 -0.36
N ARG A 33 -29.31 4.23 0.72
CA ARG A 33 -29.89 2.86 0.74
C ARG A 33 -29.32 1.89 -0.31
N SER A 34 -28.22 2.26 -0.98
CA SER A 34 -27.53 1.39 -1.95
C SER A 34 -26.52 0.49 -1.24
N ALA A 35 -26.34 -0.75 -1.71
CA ALA A 35 -25.29 -1.64 -1.21
C ALA A 35 -23.87 -1.16 -1.57
N ASN A 36 -23.76 -0.27 -2.56
CA ASN A 36 -22.51 0.33 -3.00
C ASN A 36 -22.49 1.82 -2.68
N PRO A 37 -21.32 2.42 -2.38
CA PRO A 37 -21.21 3.85 -2.30
C PRO A 37 -21.44 4.48 -3.68
N PRO A 38 -22.04 5.68 -3.76
CA PRO A 38 -22.18 6.39 -5.02
C PRO A 38 -20.82 6.86 -5.52
N VAL A 39 -20.67 6.98 -6.86
CA VAL A 39 -19.54 7.69 -7.47
C VAL A 39 -19.88 9.17 -7.53
N THR A 40 -19.29 9.96 -6.63
CA THR A 40 -19.53 11.40 -6.54
C THR A 40 -18.44 12.17 -7.26
N ARG A 41 -18.78 12.68 -8.45
CA ARG A 41 -17.92 13.57 -9.25
C ARG A 41 -18.34 15.01 -8.97
N ALA A 42 -17.51 15.75 -8.25
CA ALA A 42 -17.78 17.14 -7.94
C ALA A 42 -16.50 17.96 -7.81
N SER A 43 -16.48 19.16 -8.39
CA SER A 43 -15.47 20.18 -8.06
C SER A 43 -15.94 21.06 -6.90
N THR A 44 -17.17 21.55 -6.96
CA THR A 44 -17.76 22.43 -5.98
C THR A 44 -18.70 21.64 -5.06
N ILE A 45 -18.58 21.87 -3.77
CA ILE A 45 -19.46 21.32 -2.75
C ILE A 45 -20.31 22.44 -2.18
N LEU A 46 -21.64 22.26 -2.21
CA LEU A 46 -22.58 23.24 -1.72
C LEU A 46 -22.83 23.08 -0.21
N PHE A 47 -22.92 24.18 0.47
CA PHE A 47 -23.28 24.29 1.88
C PHE A 47 -24.57 25.13 2.02
N ASN A 48 -25.43 24.75 2.95
CA ASN A 48 -26.68 25.47 3.18
C ASN A 48 -26.47 26.81 3.89
N SER A 49 -25.31 26.97 4.55
CA SER A 49 -24.99 28.21 5.25
C SER A 49 -23.47 28.37 5.49
N MET A 50 -23.02 29.61 5.74
CA MET A 50 -21.64 29.87 6.18
C MET A 50 -21.32 29.19 7.51
N GLN A 51 -22.28 29.06 8.40
CA GLN A 51 -22.09 28.36 9.67
C GLN A 51 -21.80 26.90 9.45
N GLU A 52 -22.48 26.23 8.53
CA GLU A 52 -22.22 24.85 8.16
C GLU A 52 -20.79 24.69 7.59
N LEU A 53 -20.39 25.55 6.67
CA LEU A 53 -19.03 25.53 6.10
C LEU A 53 -17.97 25.69 7.19
N LEU A 54 -18.10 26.68 8.07
CA LEU A 54 -17.13 26.93 9.14
C LEU A 54 -17.04 25.76 10.14
N GLN A 55 -18.18 25.18 10.50
CA GLN A 55 -18.22 23.98 11.35
C GLN A 55 -17.55 22.77 10.66
N HIS A 56 -17.80 22.62 9.37
CA HIS A 56 -17.19 21.55 8.56
C HIS A 56 -15.66 21.69 8.51
N GLU A 57 -15.14 22.89 8.26
CA GLU A 57 -13.70 23.17 8.29
C GLU A 57 -13.07 22.92 9.65
N LYS A 58 -13.77 23.26 10.74
CA LYS A 58 -13.33 22.93 12.11
C LYS A 58 -13.21 21.41 12.31
N LYS A 59 -14.16 20.63 11.78
CA LYS A 59 -14.09 19.15 11.83
C LYS A 59 -12.88 18.62 11.07
N ILE A 60 -12.60 19.14 9.87
CA ILE A 60 -11.43 18.76 9.07
C ILE A 60 -10.13 19.08 9.83
N LYS A 61 -9.99 20.30 10.35
CA LYS A 61 -8.81 20.73 11.14
C LYS A 61 -8.59 19.84 12.37
N ALA A 62 -9.68 19.43 13.01
CA ALA A 62 -9.65 18.54 14.18
C ALA A 62 -9.50 17.04 13.83
N ASN A 63 -9.37 16.71 12.54
CA ASN A 63 -9.35 15.31 12.03
C ASN A 63 -10.53 14.47 12.54
N LYS A 64 -11.70 15.07 12.64
CA LYS A 64 -12.95 14.37 12.96
C LYS A 64 -13.52 13.72 11.70
N LYS A 65 -14.38 12.72 11.89
CA LYS A 65 -15.08 12.04 10.79
C LYS A 65 -15.90 13.07 9.99
N ILE A 66 -15.74 13.05 8.67
CA ILE A 66 -16.49 13.85 7.70
C ILE A 66 -17.10 12.94 6.63
N SER A 67 -18.17 13.40 6.00
CA SER A 67 -18.85 12.68 4.91
C SER A 67 -18.48 13.23 3.53
N TYR A 68 -17.93 14.45 3.47
CA TYR A 68 -17.51 15.15 2.26
C TYR A 68 -16.41 16.17 2.59
N TYR A 69 -15.67 16.62 1.60
CA TYR A 69 -14.73 17.73 1.70
C TYR A 69 -15.39 19.04 1.29
N SER A 70 -14.80 20.18 1.66
CA SER A 70 -15.32 21.51 1.30
C SER A 70 -15.10 21.86 -0.18
N TYR A 71 -14.26 21.13 -0.88
CA TYR A 71 -13.98 21.31 -2.31
C TYR A 71 -13.43 20.02 -2.93
N GLY A 72 -13.82 19.71 -4.17
CA GLY A 72 -13.47 18.46 -4.86
C GLY A 72 -11.98 18.19 -5.02
N ARG A 73 -11.13 19.22 -5.06
CA ARG A 73 -9.68 19.05 -5.03
C ARG A 73 -9.19 18.33 -3.76
N TYR A 74 -9.94 18.34 -2.68
CA TYR A 74 -9.62 17.60 -1.45
C TYR A 74 -10.19 16.18 -1.45
N GLY A 75 -11.01 15.83 -2.43
CA GLY A 75 -11.67 14.55 -2.57
C GLY A 75 -13.20 14.66 -2.61
N SER A 76 -13.85 13.52 -2.71
CA SER A 76 -15.31 13.37 -2.73
C SER A 76 -15.77 12.43 -1.63
N SER A 77 -17.08 12.24 -1.45
CA SER A 77 -17.62 11.22 -0.54
C SER A 77 -17.11 9.82 -0.90
N THR A 78 -16.93 9.50 -2.20
CA THR A 78 -16.39 8.22 -2.66
C THR A 78 -14.94 8.01 -2.22
N THR A 79 -14.08 9.03 -2.32
CA THR A 79 -12.68 8.93 -1.87
C THR A 79 -12.58 8.83 -0.35
N ILE A 80 -13.42 9.57 0.40
CA ILE A 80 -13.50 9.46 1.87
C ILE A 80 -13.90 8.05 2.29
N GLU A 81 -14.81 7.43 1.57
CA GLU A 81 -15.22 6.05 1.81
C GLU A 81 -14.02 5.11 1.70
N LEU A 82 -13.25 5.21 0.61
CA LEU A 82 -12.03 4.41 0.42
C LEU A 82 -10.99 4.70 1.50
N GLU A 83 -10.77 5.96 1.86
CA GLU A 83 -9.87 6.36 2.96
C GLU A 83 -10.25 5.67 4.27
N ASN A 84 -11.56 5.63 4.60
CA ASN A 84 -12.07 4.98 5.82
C ASN A 84 -11.88 3.46 5.79
N ILE A 85 -12.17 2.81 4.66
CA ILE A 85 -11.96 1.37 4.49
C ILE A 85 -10.48 1.01 4.68
N LEU A 86 -9.59 1.73 3.99
CA LEU A 86 -8.16 1.46 4.05
C LEU A 86 -7.58 1.84 5.43
N LYS A 87 -8.06 2.91 6.05
CA LYS A 87 -7.66 3.30 7.42
C LYS A 87 -7.95 2.18 8.43
N GLU A 88 -9.10 1.54 8.35
CA GLU A 88 -9.44 0.41 9.21
C GLU A 88 -8.62 -0.83 8.85
N LEU A 89 -8.48 -1.14 7.55
CA LEU A 89 -7.69 -2.28 7.08
C LEU A 89 -6.22 -2.17 7.48
N GLU A 90 -5.59 -1.00 7.33
CA GLU A 90 -4.20 -0.70 7.69
C GLU A 90 -4.00 -0.49 9.20
N GLN A 91 -5.09 -0.29 9.96
CA GLN A 91 -5.04 0.18 11.34
C GLN A 91 -4.27 1.50 11.48
N ALA A 92 -4.51 2.41 10.55
CA ALA A 92 -3.79 3.67 10.40
C ALA A 92 -4.47 4.82 11.17
N TYR A 93 -3.69 5.87 11.45
CA TYR A 93 -4.25 7.12 11.92
C TYR A 93 -5.01 7.83 10.79
N HIS A 94 -4.47 7.81 9.56
CA HIS A 94 -5.09 8.33 8.34
C HIS A 94 -4.52 7.63 7.11
N VAL A 95 -5.27 7.67 6.00
CA VAL A 95 -4.82 7.20 4.68
C VAL A 95 -5.00 8.32 3.67
N PHE A 96 -3.96 8.57 2.88
CA PHE A 96 -3.98 9.49 1.75
C PHE A 96 -4.07 8.69 0.45
N LEU A 97 -4.95 9.12 -0.46
CA LEU A 97 -5.14 8.50 -1.75
C LEU A 97 -4.48 9.35 -2.84
N THR A 98 -3.66 8.73 -3.68
CA THR A 98 -2.98 9.40 -4.80
C THR A 98 -3.43 8.83 -6.13
N GLY A 99 -3.41 9.64 -7.19
CA GLY A 99 -3.84 9.24 -8.54
C GLY A 99 -2.98 8.14 -9.18
N THR A 100 -1.77 7.92 -8.65
CA THR A 100 -0.87 6.84 -9.08
C THR A 100 -0.15 6.25 -7.88
N GLY A 101 0.34 5.00 -7.99
CA GLY A 101 1.21 4.42 -6.98
C GLY A 101 2.46 5.28 -6.76
N PHE A 102 3.12 5.66 -7.83
CA PHE A 102 4.30 6.53 -7.80
C PHE A 102 4.06 7.86 -7.04
N GLY A 103 2.89 8.48 -7.23
CA GLY A 103 2.49 9.67 -6.48
C GLY A 103 2.45 9.49 -4.96
N GLY A 104 2.18 8.26 -4.49
CA GLY A 104 2.20 7.95 -3.05
C GLY A 104 3.61 7.91 -2.46
N VAL A 105 4.58 7.41 -3.21
CA VAL A 105 6.00 7.43 -2.84
C VAL A 105 6.51 8.87 -2.81
N ALA A 106 6.23 9.64 -3.88
CA ALA A 106 6.56 11.06 -3.97
C ALA A 106 5.96 11.86 -2.80
N LEU A 107 4.68 11.63 -2.49
CA LEU A 107 3.99 12.26 -1.36
C LEU A 107 4.73 12.02 -0.04
N ALA A 108 5.15 10.79 0.23
CA ALA A 108 5.84 10.45 1.47
C ALA A 108 7.18 11.20 1.60
N ILE A 109 8.00 11.17 0.55
CA ILE A 109 9.34 11.78 0.56
C ILE A 109 9.22 13.31 0.60
N MET A 110 8.48 13.91 -0.33
CA MET A 110 8.42 15.37 -0.48
C MET A 110 7.73 16.08 0.68
N SER A 111 6.80 15.41 1.36
CA SER A 111 6.15 15.98 2.54
C SER A 111 7.05 16.03 3.79
N LEU A 112 8.01 15.12 3.90
CA LEU A 112 8.74 14.86 5.14
C LEU A 112 10.23 15.19 5.08
N CYS A 113 10.85 15.13 3.91
CA CYS A 113 12.24 15.48 3.69
C CYS A 113 12.40 16.96 3.29
N ARG A 114 13.55 17.51 3.52
CA ARG A 114 13.92 18.91 3.22
C ARG A 114 15.28 18.95 2.53
N PRO A 115 15.63 20.04 1.83
CA PRO A 115 16.98 20.23 1.29
C PRO A 115 18.06 19.97 2.33
N GLY A 116 19.05 19.15 1.99
CA GLY A 116 20.14 18.73 2.87
C GLY A 116 19.85 17.47 3.71
N ASP A 117 18.61 16.96 3.69
CA ASP A 117 18.27 15.63 4.25
C ASP A 117 18.81 14.50 3.37
N GLU A 118 18.98 13.33 3.97
CA GLU A 118 19.42 12.10 3.33
C GLU A 118 18.36 11.00 3.54
N ILE A 119 18.11 10.21 2.50
CA ILE A 119 17.24 9.03 2.60
C ILE A 119 18.04 7.77 2.31
N LEU A 120 17.86 6.73 3.12
CA LEU A 120 18.39 5.40 2.87
C LEU A 120 17.34 4.57 2.15
N VAL A 121 17.70 4.03 0.99
CA VAL A 121 16.78 3.30 0.11
C VAL A 121 17.26 1.86 -0.04
N SER A 122 16.39 0.90 0.19
CA SER A 122 16.71 -0.50 -0.07
C SER A 122 16.97 -0.73 -1.56
N ASP A 123 18.09 -1.35 -1.91
CA ASP A 123 18.48 -1.52 -3.33
C ASP A 123 17.56 -2.44 -4.14
N ASN A 124 16.67 -3.15 -3.48
CA ASN A 124 15.68 -4.02 -4.09
C ASN A 124 14.29 -3.37 -4.28
N VAL A 125 14.16 -2.04 -4.16
CA VAL A 125 12.89 -1.36 -4.38
C VAL A 125 12.49 -1.37 -5.86
N TYR A 126 11.21 -1.16 -6.11
CA TYR A 126 10.63 -1.05 -7.45
C TYR A 126 11.38 -0.02 -8.32
N GLY A 127 11.62 -0.33 -9.61
CA GLY A 127 12.41 0.51 -10.52
C GLY A 127 12.04 2.00 -10.49
N PRO A 128 10.76 2.38 -10.69
CA PRO A 128 10.35 3.79 -10.58
C PRO A 128 10.59 4.41 -9.20
N THR A 129 10.61 3.63 -8.11
CA THR A 129 11.03 4.15 -6.80
C THR A 129 12.52 4.47 -6.77
N LYS A 130 13.37 3.70 -7.46
CA LYS A 130 14.78 4.06 -7.67
C LYS A 130 14.89 5.35 -8.47
N GLU A 131 14.18 5.46 -9.59
CA GLU A 131 14.21 6.66 -10.45
C GLU A 131 13.84 7.94 -9.70
N ILE A 132 12.77 7.92 -8.87
CA ILE A 132 12.40 9.10 -8.09
C ILE A 132 13.48 9.43 -7.05
N THR A 133 14.07 8.41 -6.42
CA THR A 133 15.10 8.63 -5.40
C THR A 133 16.44 9.01 -6.00
N GLU A 134 16.80 8.56 -7.19
CA GLU A 134 18.05 8.91 -7.86
C GLU A 134 18.01 10.28 -8.54
N HIS A 135 16.85 10.68 -9.07
CA HIS A 135 16.74 11.86 -9.91
C HIS A 135 15.90 12.96 -9.27
N LEU A 136 14.59 12.73 -9.04
CA LEU A 136 13.69 13.79 -8.60
C LEU A 136 14.09 14.39 -7.25
N VAL A 137 14.41 13.57 -6.27
CA VAL A 137 14.76 14.10 -4.94
C VAL A 137 16.08 14.83 -4.92
N LYS A 138 17.01 14.49 -5.84
CA LYS A 138 18.28 15.18 -6.02
C LYS A 138 18.10 16.62 -6.48
N GLU A 139 17.14 16.88 -7.40
CA GLU A 139 16.76 18.22 -7.83
C GLU A 139 16.27 19.11 -6.66
N PHE A 140 15.77 18.48 -5.59
CA PHE A 140 15.39 19.16 -4.35
C PHE A 140 16.47 19.15 -3.28
N ASN A 141 17.73 18.86 -3.66
CA ASN A 141 18.88 18.78 -2.74
C ASN A 141 18.63 17.79 -1.58
N ILE A 142 18.07 16.63 -1.89
CA ILE A 142 17.90 15.49 -0.97
C ILE A 142 18.79 14.36 -1.50
N ASP A 143 19.67 13.82 -0.67
CA ASP A 143 20.57 12.74 -1.06
C ASP A 143 19.91 11.38 -0.86
N SER A 144 20.13 10.46 -1.82
CA SER A 144 19.66 9.06 -1.73
C SER A 144 20.84 8.13 -1.68
N ILE A 145 20.90 7.29 -0.66
CA ILE A 145 21.94 6.29 -0.46
C ILE A 145 21.29 4.91 -0.45
N PHE A 146 21.70 4.05 -1.39
CA PHE A 146 21.20 2.68 -1.48
C PHE A 146 21.97 1.77 -0.52
N TYR A 147 21.23 0.86 0.13
CA TYR A 147 21.80 -0.17 0.99
C TYR A 147 21.38 -1.57 0.56
N ASP A 148 22.26 -2.56 0.84
CA ASP A 148 22.00 -3.97 0.56
C ASP A 148 20.91 -4.52 1.49
N PRO A 149 19.76 -4.98 0.95
CA PRO A 149 18.65 -5.51 1.75
C PRO A 149 18.99 -6.80 2.52
N ASP A 150 19.96 -7.57 2.07
CA ASP A 150 20.43 -8.79 2.72
C ASP A 150 21.47 -8.51 3.83
N ASN A 151 21.96 -7.27 3.94
CA ASN A 151 23.03 -6.87 4.87
C ASN A 151 22.58 -5.75 5.83
N PHE A 152 22.10 -6.11 7.02
CA PHE A 152 21.69 -5.13 8.02
C PHE A 152 22.83 -4.21 8.51
N GLU A 153 24.08 -4.68 8.54
CA GLU A 153 25.23 -3.86 8.94
C GLU A 153 25.54 -2.79 7.88
N ASP A 154 25.32 -3.08 6.59
CA ASP A 154 25.44 -2.08 5.53
C ASP A 154 24.44 -0.92 5.74
N LEU A 155 23.17 -1.21 6.01
CA LEU A 155 22.17 -0.20 6.38
C LEU A 155 22.65 0.63 7.59
N LYS A 156 23.13 -0.04 8.65
CA LYS A 156 23.54 0.61 9.90
C LYS A 156 24.73 1.54 9.70
N ASN A 157 25.71 1.12 8.90
CA ASN A 157 26.92 1.88 8.61
C ASN A 157 26.66 3.10 7.72
N LYS A 158 25.61 3.06 6.89
CA LYS A 158 25.20 4.18 6.04
C LYS A 158 24.34 5.23 6.75
N ILE A 159 23.93 5.00 8.00
CA ILE A 159 23.18 6.00 8.77
C ILE A 159 24.09 7.14 9.20
N THR A 160 23.76 8.37 8.78
CA THR A 160 24.42 9.60 9.17
C THR A 160 23.53 10.49 10.04
N LYS A 161 24.03 11.67 10.45
CA LYS A 161 23.23 12.70 11.15
C LYS A 161 22.18 13.35 10.23
N LYS A 162 22.36 13.27 8.89
CA LYS A 162 21.44 13.79 7.88
C LYS A 162 20.34 12.81 7.53
N THR A 163 20.46 11.53 7.90
CA THR A 163 19.50 10.49 7.53
C THR A 163 18.13 10.79 8.12
N LYS A 164 17.18 11.08 7.25
CA LYS A 164 15.81 11.48 7.58
C LYS A 164 14.82 10.33 7.50
N MET A 165 14.98 9.46 6.51
CA MET A 165 14.03 8.39 6.22
C MET A 165 14.74 7.12 5.75
N ILE A 166 14.21 5.96 6.13
CA ILE A 166 14.56 4.66 5.55
C ILE A 166 13.37 4.20 4.71
N VAL A 167 13.62 4.01 3.42
CA VAL A 167 12.65 3.51 2.42
C VAL A 167 12.90 2.02 2.21
N VAL A 168 11.90 1.22 2.50
CA VAL A 168 11.96 -0.24 2.46
C VAL A 168 10.89 -0.75 1.50
N GLU A 169 11.22 -1.76 0.70
CA GLU A 169 10.24 -2.64 0.05
C GLU A 169 10.48 -4.07 0.55
N ASN A 170 9.43 -4.75 1.00
CA ASN A 170 9.57 -6.07 1.60
C ASN A 170 8.36 -6.97 1.30
N PRO A 171 8.54 -8.10 0.57
CA PRO A 171 9.77 -8.51 -0.10
C PRO A 171 10.18 -7.53 -1.20
N GLY A 172 11.46 -7.54 -1.56
CA GLY A 172 11.99 -6.71 -2.62
C GLY A 172 11.38 -7.01 -3.98
N SER A 173 11.32 -5.98 -4.83
CA SER A 173 10.81 -6.09 -6.19
C SER A 173 11.67 -7.03 -7.02
N ASN A 174 11.07 -7.95 -7.75
CA ASN A 174 11.69 -8.96 -8.63
C ASN A 174 12.58 -10.01 -7.96
N THR A 175 13.39 -9.66 -6.97
CA THR A 175 14.42 -10.51 -6.38
C THR A 175 14.02 -11.12 -5.03
N PHE A 176 12.97 -10.57 -4.39
CA PHE A 176 12.32 -11.12 -3.20
C PHE A 176 13.21 -11.30 -1.97
N GLU A 177 14.20 -10.45 -1.76
CA GLU A 177 14.92 -10.38 -0.49
C GLU A 177 13.96 -9.97 0.63
N PHE A 178 14.20 -10.53 1.80
CA PHE A 178 13.43 -10.22 3.01
C PHE A 178 14.32 -9.60 4.08
N GLN A 179 13.97 -8.43 4.52
CA GLN A 179 14.65 -7.72 5.57
C GLN A 179 14.04 -8.02 6.95
N ASP A 180 14.84 -7.98 8.00
CA ASP A 180 14.31 -8.03 9.36
C ASP A 180 13.73 -6.67 9.76
N LEU A 181 12.43 -6.50 9.50
CA LEU A 181 11.71 -5.26 9.75
C LEU A 181 11.82 -4.79 11.21
N SER A 182 11.92 -5.71 12.18
CA SER A 182 12.09 -5.34 13.60
C SER A 182 13.43 -4.69 13.88
N LYS A 183 14.51 -5.14 13.21
CA LYS A 183 15.83 -4.51 13.35
C LYS A 183 15.83 -3.10 12.76
N ILE A 184 15.21 -2.92 11.58
CA ILE A 184 15.08 -1.61 10.94
C ILE A 184 14.29 -0.65 11.82
N ILE A 185 13.13 -1.06 12.32
CA ILE A 185 12.30 -0.23 13.21
C ILE A 185 13.07 0.14 14.48
N LYS A 186 13.80 -0.81 15.09
CA LYS A 186 14.56 -0.57 16.31
C LYS A 186 15.67 0.48 16.12
N ILE A 187 16.44 0.39 15.02
CA ILE A 187 17.50 1.37 14.75
C ILE A 187 16.93 2.73 14.37
N ALA A 188 15.88 2.77 13.55
CA ALA A 188 15.22 3.99 13.14
C ALA A 188 14.64 4.76 14.36
N LYS A 189 13.97 4.07 15.28
CA LYS A 189 13.46 4.68 16.52
C LYS A 189 14.58 5.27 17.39
N ARG A 190 15.69 4.54 17.59
CA ARG A 190 16.84 5.03 18.37
C ARG A 190 17.49 6.27 17.79
N LYS A 191 17.47 6.39 16.46
CA LYS A 191 18.09 7.50 15.73
C LYS A 191 17.09 8.58 15.31
N ASN A 192 15.82 8.46 15.72
CA ASN A 192 14.70 9.34 15.31
C ASN A 192 14.55 9.50 13.78
N ILE A 193 14.78 8.42 13.05
CA ILE A 193 14.64 8.34 11.59
C ILE A 193 13.23 7.85 11.27
N LEU A 194 12.62 8.43 10.24
CA LEU A 194 11.30 8.00 9.73
C LEU A 194 11.42 6.70 8.95
N THR A 195 10.34 5.91 8.96
CA THR A 195 10.30 4.64 8.25
C THR A 195 9.12 4.58 7.29
N PHE A 196 9.40 4.21 6.06
CA PHE A 196 8.44 3.97 4.99
C PHE A 196 8.57 2.52 4.50
N LEU A 197 7.45 1.82 4.39
CA LEU A 197 7.42 0.48 3.80
C LEU A 197 6.47 0.44 2.61
N ASP A 198 7.00 0.07 1.45
CA ASP A 198 6.16 -0.40 0.34
C ASP A 198 5.68 -1.82 0.65
N ASN A 199 4.39 -1.93 0.92
CA ASN A 199 3.69 -3.16 1.27
C ASN A 199 2.80 -3.66 0.13
N THR A 200 3.07 -3.25 -1.10
CA THR A 200 2.25 -3.61 -2.27
C THR A 200 2.13 -5.12 -2.45
N TRP A 201 3.21 -5.87 -2.21
CA TRP A 201 3.17 -7.34 -2.26
C TRP A 201 2.33 -7.95 -1.13
N GLY A 202 2.56 -7.53 0.11
CA GLY A 202 1.87 -8.07 1.29
C GLY A 202 0.42 -7.64 1.39
N THR A 203 0.12 -6.46 0.92
CA THR A 203 -1.10 -5.69 1.22
C THR A 203 -1.36 -5.59 2.74
N ALA A 204 -2.26 -4.74 3.16
CA ALA A 204 -2.66 -4.67 4.57
C ALA A 204 -3.44 -5.92 5.05
N LEU A 205 -3.74 -6.85 4.14
CA LEU A 205 -4.34 -8.14 4.51
C LEU A 205 -3.32 -9.04 5.21
N TYR A 206 -2.10 -9.12 4.69
CA TYR A 206 -1.08 -10.07 5.18
C TYR A 206 0.00 -9.44 6.06
N LEU A 207 0.27 -8.13 5.92
CA LEU A 207 1.18 -7.38 6.77
C LEU A 207 0.56 -6.03 7.13
N LYS A 208 0.66 -5.63 8.39
CA LYS A 208 0.24 -4.31 8.88
C LYS A 208 1.46 -3.52 9.37
N PRO A 209 2.14 -2.77 8.48
CA PRO A 209 3.40 -2.09 8.80
C PRO A 209 3.30 -1.12 9.97
N LEU A 210 2.21 -0.34 10.05
CA LEU A 210 2.01 0.61 11.14
C LEU A 210 1.88 -0.09 12.51
N LYS A 211 1.24 -1.27 12.54
CA LYS A 211 1.10 -2.06 13.77
C LYS A 211 2.43 -2.58 14.29
N ILE A 212 3.34 -2.97 13.40
CA ILE A 212 4.67 -3.43 13.79
C ILE A 212 5.65 -2.28 14.06
N GLY A 213 5.27 -1.03 13.75
CA GLY A 213 5.97 0.16 14.19
C GLY A 213 6.59 1.05 13.11
N PHE A 214 6.27 0.84 11.84
CA PHE A 214 6.59 1.79 10.76
C PHE A 214 5.80 3.09 10.94
N ASP A 215 6.34 4.21 10.44
CA ASP A 215 5.64 5.49 10.42
C ASP A 215 4.66 5.57 9.25
N MET A 216 4.97 4.92 8.14
CA MET A 216 4.20 4.92 6.89
C MET A 216 4.14 3.52 6.26
N SER A 217 2.98 3.18 5.71
CA SER A 217 2.73 2.00 4.89
C SER A 217 2.16 2.45 3.56
N PHE A 218 2.82 2.08 2.49
CA PHE A 218 2.38 2.37 1.14
C PHE A 218 1.88 1.10 0.45
N CYS A 219 0.84 1.24 -0.37
CA CYS A 219 0.37 0.20 -1.26
C CYS A 219 -0.07 0.79 -2.60
N SER A 220 0.45 0.27 -3.70
CA SER A 220 -0.06 0.60 -5.03
C SER A 220 -1.46 -0.02 -5.18
N ALA A 221 -2.49 0.82 -5.10
CA ALA A 221 -3.88 0.39 -5.24
C ALA A 221 -4.19 -0.17 -6.64
N THR A 222 -3.40 0.22 -7.65
CA THR A 222 -3.37 -0.31 -9.02
C THR A 222 -3.27 -1.84 -9.07
N LYS A 223 -2.63 -2.46 -8.06
CA LYS A 223 -2.31 -3.90 -8.04
C LYS A 223 -3.42 -4.70 -7.37
N TYR A 224 -3.15 -5.29 -6.21
CA TYR A 224 -4.08 -6.21 -5.55
C TYR A 224 -5.35 -5.54 -5.02
N TYR A 225 -5.32 -4.26 -4.64
CA TYR A 225 -6.51 -3.58 -4.12
C TYR A 225 -7.59 -3.45 -5.19
N SER A 226 -7.27 -2.94 -6.39
CA SER A 226 -8.21 -2.95 -7.52
C SER A 226 -8.38 -4.35 -8.10
N GLY A 227 -7.26 -5.02 -8.42
CA GLY A 227 -7.19 -6.42 -8.82
C GLY A 227 -7.68 -6.77 -10.22
N HIS A 228 -8.01 -5.79 -11.07
CA HIS A 228 -8.65 -5.99 -12.37
C HIS A 228 -7.94 -5.27 -13.52
N SER A 229 -6.79 -4.64 -13.28
CA SER A 229 -6.00 -3.89 -14.29
C SER A 229 -6.75 -2.73 -14.96
N ASP A 230 -7.76 -2.19 -14.30
CA ASP A 230 -8.69 -1.17 -14.80
C ASP A 230 -8.70 0.12 -13.95
N ALA A 231 -7.87 0.18 -12.91
CA ALA A 231 -7.76 1.33 -12.03
C ALA A 231 -6.30 1.67 -11.72
N MET A 232 -6.02 2.95 -11.56
CA MET A 232 -4.71 3.46 -11.15
C MET A 232 -4.81 4.20 -9.82
N GLY A 233 -3.83 3.99 -8.93
CA GLY A 233 -3.80 4.73 -7.67
C GLY A 233 -2.80 4.22 -6.66
N GLY A 234 -2.58 5.04 -5.65
CA GLY A 234 -1.78 4.71 -4.48
C GLY A 234 -2.53 5.01 -3.18
N SER A 235 -2.19 4.29 -2.14
CA SER A 235 -2.62 4.56 -0.78
C SER A 235 -1.41 4.68 0.14
N LEU A 236 -1.33 5.79 0.87
CA LEU A 236 -0.30 6.05 1.87
C LEU A 236 -0.96 6.11 3.25
N ALA A 237 -0.86 5.03 3.99
CA ALA A 237 -1.29 4.95 5.37
C ALA A 237 -0.22 5.51 6.30
N VAL A 238 -0.62 6.34 7.28
CA VAL A 238 0.32 7.04 8.15
C VAL A 238 -0.09 6.94 9.63
N ASN A 239 0.91 7.02 10.51
CA ASN A 239 0.68 7.18 11.94
C ASN A 239 0.43 8.66 12.31
N LYS A 240 0.12 8.91 13.58
CA LYS A 240 -0.16 10.27 14.11
C LYS A 240 1.06 11.21 14.02
N LYS A 241 2.28 10.65 14.13
CA LYS A 241 3.54 11.42 14.15
C LYS A 241 3.76 12.22 12.87
N VAL A 242 3.50 11.63 11.71
CA VAL A 242 3.76 12.26 10.41
C VAL A 242 2.54 12.91 9.78
N PHE A 243 1.32 12.59 10.26
CA PHE A 243 0.05 13.00 9.68
C PHE A 243 -0.02 14.49 9.31
N LYS A 244 0.29 15.39 10.23
CA LYS A 244 0.12 16.85 10.00
C LYS A 244 0.97 17.36 8.82
N LYS A 245 2.21 16.88 8.71
CA LYS A 245 3.14 17.29 7.63
C LYS A 245 2.68 16.72 6.28
N VAL A 246 2.30 15.44 6.25
CA VAL A 246 1.80 14.80 5.03
C VAL A 246 0.49 15.46 4.59
N MET A 247 -0.46 15.72 5.50
CA MET A 247 -1.73 16.40 5.21
C MET A 247 -1.51 17.79 4.62
N PHE A 248 -0.58 18.56 5.18
CA PHE A 248 -0.26 19.90 4.68
C PHE A 248 0.21 19.85 3.23
N PHE A 249 1.20 19.02 2.94
CA PHE A 249 1.74 18.87 1.58
C PHE A 249 0.68 18.30 0.61
N TYR A 250 -0.06 17.29 1.06
CA TYR A 250 -1.13 16.67 0.28
C TYR A 250 -2.21 17.66 -0.17
N LYS A 251 -2.57 18.62 0.69
CA LYS A 251 -3.51 19.69 0.33
C LYS A 251 -2.97 20.63 -0.74
N LEU A 252 -1.68 20.91 -0.71
CA LEU A 252 -1.04 21.84 -1.65
C LEU A 252 -0.67 21.19 -2.97
N SER A 253 -0.25 19.92 -2.97
CA SER A 253 0.21 19.23 -4.17
C SER A 253 -0.89 18.85 -5.14
N GLY A 254 -2.13 18.73 -4.67
CA GLY A 254 -3.24 18.26 -5.50
C GLY A 254 -3.16 16.76 -5.86
N TYR A 255 -2.30 15.98 -5.21
CA TYR A 255 -2.18 14.55 -5.43
C TYR A 255 -3.45 13.83 -4.98
N ARG A 256 -4.38 13.59 -5.91
CA ARG A 256 -5.68 13.01 -5.59
C ARG A 256 -6.02 11.85 -6.50
N MET A 257 -6.68 10.85 -5.93
CA MET A 257 -7.36 9.80 -6.67
C MET A 257 -8.74 10.34 -7.11
N SER A 258 -9.18 10.01 -8.32
CA SER A 258 -10.54 10.35 -8.78
C SER A 258 -11.60 9.52 -8.04
N ALA A 259 -12.85 9.98 -8.10
CA ALA A 259 -13.97 9.23 -7.54
C ALA A 259 -14.19 7.89 -8.25
N ASP A 260 -13.95 7.85 -9.55
CA ASP A 260 -14.09 6.65 -10.39
C ASP A 260 -13.05 5.59 -10.00
N GLU A 261 -11.78 5.99 -9.91
CA GLU A 261 -10.69 5.11 -9.47
C GLU A 261 -10.94 4.60 -8.04
N ALA A 262 -11.36 5.50 -7.13
CA ALA A 262 -11.67 5.11 -5.77
C ALA A 262 -12.79 4.07 -5.69
N TYR A 263 -13.83 4.21 -6.52
CA TYR A 263 -14.91 3.24 -6.58
C TYR A 263 -14.43 1.87 -7.09
N LEU A 264 -13.60 1.84 -8.13
CA LEU A 264 -13.03 0.60 -8.67
C LEU A 264 -12.15 -0.11 -7.63
N VAL A 265 -11.37 0.66 -6.86
CA VAL A 265 -10.59 0.11 -5.74
C VAL A 265 -11.50 -0.45 -4.64
N ILE A 266 -12.58 0.26 -4.25
CA ILE A 266 -13.56 -0.24 -3.26
C ILE A 266 -14.16 -1.56 -3.74
N ARG A 267 -14.54 -1.64 -5.02
CA ARG A 267 -15.07 -2.86 -5.64
C ARG A 267 -14.06 -4.01 -5.56
N GLY A 268 -12.80 -3.74 -5.91
CA GLY A 268 -11.72 -4.72 -5.84
C GLY A 268 -11.44 -5.23 -4.42
N LEU A 269 -11.48 -4.35 -3.42
CA LEU A 269 -11.24 -4.72 -2.02
C LEU A 269 -12.25 -5.76 -1.51
N ARG A 270 -13.48 -5.78 -2.01
CA ARG A 270 -14.51 -6.75 -1.59
C ARG A 270 -14.15 -8.20 -1.88
N THR A 271 -13.28 -8.44 -2.85
CA THR A 271 -12.82 -9.78 -3.23
C THR A 271 -11.34 -10.00 -2.93
N LEU A 272 -10.68 -9.05 -2.26
CA LEU A 272 -9.24 -9.10 -2.01
C LEU A 272 -8.80 -10.39 -1.32
N ASP A 273 -9.49 -10.78 -0.25
CA ASP A 273 -9.19 -11.98 0.54
C ASP A 273 -9.31 -13.27 -0.27
N ILE A 274 -10.38 -13.38 -1.06
CA ILE A 274 -10.65 -14.55 -1.93
C ILE A 274 -9.59 -14.62 -3.04
N ARG A 275 -9.30 -13.49 -3.70
CA ARG A 275 -8.33 -13.44 -4.80
C ARG A 275 -6.92 -13.78 -4.31
N LEU A 276 -6.45 -13.18 -3.22
CA LEU A 276 -5.13 -13.46 -2.71
C LEU A 276 -4.96 -14.91 -2.25
N LYS A 277 -5.99 -15.48 -1.61
CA LYS A 277 -6.00 -16.88 -1.24
C LYS A 277 -5.89 -17.78 -2.47
N LYS A 278 -6.67 -17.49 -3.52
CA LYS A 278 -6.64 -18.25 -4.78
C LYS A 278 -5.31 -18.10 -5.52
N HIS A 279 -4.75 -16.89 -5.57
CA HIS A 279 -3.40 -16.65 -6.09
C HIS A 279 -2.37 -17.52 -5.38
N PHE A 280 -2.40 -17.56 -4.06
CA PHE A 280 -1.46 -18.37 -3.29
C PHE A 280 -1.62 -19.88 -3.56
N GLU A 281 -2.85 -20.38 -3.66
CA GLU A 281 -3.13 -21.78 -4.01
C GLU A 281 -2.57 -22.14 -5.39
N ASN A 282 -2.86 -21.32 -6.40
CA ASN A 282 -2.38 -21.52 -7.77
C ASN A 282 -0.85 -21.44 -7.84
N THR A 283 -0.24 -20.51 -7.12
CA THR A 283 1.22 -20.36 -7.07
C THR A 283 1.90 -21.62 -6.57
N LYS A 284 1.34 -22.30 -5.59
CA LYS A 284 1.90 -23.60 -5.12
C LYS A 284 1.91 -24.64 -6.22
N ILE A 285 0.86 -24.72 -7.03
CA ILE A 285 0.76 -25.64 -8.16
C ILE A 285 1.83 -25.32 -9.22
N VAL A 286 1.92 -24.03 -9.62
CA VAL A 286 2.89 -23.57 -10.62
C VAL A 286 4.32 -23.78 -10.14
N ILE A 287 4.64 -23.45 -8.89
CA ILE A 287 5.97 -23.67 -8.31
C ILE A 287 6.33 -25.17 -8.31
N ASN A 288 5.39 -26.05 -7.98
CA ASN A 288 5.63 -27.50 -8.00
C ASN A 288 5.90 -28.03 -9.41
N PHE A 289 5.25 -27.48 -10.43
CA PHE A 289 5.55 -27.75 -11.83
C PHE A 289 6.95 -27.23 -12.21
N LEU A 290 7.26 -25.97 -11.91
CA LEU A 290 8.52 -25.33 -12.26
C LEU A 290 9.74 -25.98 -11.60
N LYS A 291 9.63 -26.52 -10.39
CA LYS A 291 10.70 -27.28 -9.71
C LYS A 291 11.18 -28.49 -10.50
N LYS A 292 10.31 -29.08 -11.33
CA LYS A 292 10.63 -30.25 -12.16
C LYS A 292 11.32 -29.88 -13.48
N GLN A 293 11.37 -28.59 -13.83
CA GLN A 293 11.90 -28.10 -15.09
C GLN A 293 13.43 -27.96 -15.04
N LYS A 294 14.15 -28.74 -15.84
CA LYS A 294 15.63 -28.73 -15.89
C LYS A 294 16.26 -27.37 -16.22
N LYS A 295 15.52 -26.50 -16.94
CA LYS A 295 15.96 -25.17 -17.35
C LYS A 295 15.77 -24.11 -16.25
N ILE A 296 15.04 -24.41 -15.18
CA ILE A 296 14.90 -23.50 -14.05
C ILE A 296 16.07 -23.71 -13.08
N LYS A 297 16.79 -22.62 -12.78
CA LYS A 297 17.89 -22.62 -11.81
C LYS A 297 17.37 -22.45 -10.40
N GLU A 298 16.48 -21.47 -10.21
CA GLU A 298 15.99 -21.08 -8.90
C GLU A 298 14.58 -20.50 -9.00
N ILE A 299 13.81 -20.60 -7.92
CA ILE A 299 12.50 -19.99 -7.75
C ILE A 299 12.58 -19.09 -6.51
N LEU A 300 12.42 -17.79 -6.74
CA LEU A 300 12.48 -16.75 -5.71
C LEU A 300 11.06 -16.53 -5.19
N TYR A 301 10.74 -17.16 -4.08
CA TYR A 301 9.45 -17.06 -3.42
C TYR A 301 9.60 -17.29 -1.91
N PRO A 302 9.19 -16.31 -1.08
CA PRO A 302 9.49 -16.32 0.35
C PRO A 302 8.83 -17.45 1.12
N TYR A 303 7.64 -17.87 0.72
CA TYR A 303 6.89 -18.95 1.38
C TYR A 303 7.58 -20.33 1.29
N LYS A 304 8.51 -20.52 0.39
CA LYS A 304 9.18 -21.81 0.24
C LYS A 304 10.02 -22.12 1.49
N PRO A 305 9.79 -23.27 2.20
CA PRO A 305 10.53 -23.58 3.44
C PRO A 305 12.05 -23.64 3.29
N SER A 306 12.56 -23.98 2.10
CA SER A 306 13.99 -23.98 1.77
C SER A 306 14.53 -22.58 1.43
N SER A 307 13.69 -21.53 1.40
CA SER A 307 14.15 -20.16 1.20
C SER A 307 14.83 -19.64 2.46
N LYS A 308 15.98 -18.94 2.30
CA LYS A 308 16.63 -18.21 3.40
C LYS A 308 15.67 -17.22 4.07
N ASN A 309 14.67 -16.74 3.35
CA ASN A 309 13.71 -15.73 3.78
C ASN A 309 12.47 -16.30 4.49
N TYR A 310 12.29 -17.63 4.51
CA TYR A 310 11.08 -18.28 5.05
C TYR A 310 10.80 -17.91 6.52
N LYS A 311 11.84 -17.87 7.35
CA LYS A 311 11.71 -17.52 8.77
C LYS A 311 11.19 -16.08 8.94
N LEU A 312 11.70 -15.13 8.16
CA LEU A 312 11.27 -13.73 8.19
C LEU A 312 9.85 -13.58 7.63
N TRP A 313 9.54 -14.27 6.52
CA TRP A 313 8.18 -14.30 6.00
C TRP A 313 7.19 -14.80 7.08
N LYS A 314 7.46 -15.95 7.70
CA LYS A 314 6.60 -16.52 8.74
C LYS A 314 6.46 -15.62 9.97
N LYS A 315 7.47 -14.82 10.27
CA LYS A 315 7.46 -13.87 11.40
C LYS A 315 6.52 -12.69 11.16
N TYR A 316 6.47 -12.17 9.92
CA TYR A 316 5.79 -10.91 9.63
C TYR A 316 4.48 -11.07 8.87
N TYR A 317 4.35 -12.08 8.03
CA TYR A 317 3.22 -12.22 7.10
C TYR A 317 2.28 -13.34 7.53
N SER A 318 0.97 -13.04 7.46
CA SER A 318 -0.08 -14.05 7.72
C SER A 318 -0.46 -14.85 6.47
N GLY A 319 0.10 -14.54 5.31
CA GLY A 319 -0.18 -15.20 4.04
C GLY A 319 0.83 -14.86 2.96
N ALA A 320 0.56 -15.32 1.75
CA ALA A 320 1.34 -15.04 0.57
C ALA A 320 0.41 -14.89 -0.66
N ASN A 321 0.94 -14.33 -1.74
CA ASN A 321 0.17 -14.08 -2.96
C ASN A 321 0.77 -14.79 -4.18
N GLY A 322 0.38 -14.37 -5.39
CA GLY A 322 0.72 -15.01 -6.66
C GLY A 322 2.04 -14.57 -7.28
N LEU A 323 2.65 -13.50 -6.81
CA LEU A 323 3.84 -12.94 -7.44
C LEU A 323 5.11 -13.60 -6.90
N PHE A 324 5.90 -14.18 -7.81
CA PHE A 324 7.21 -14.77 -7.56
C PHE A 324 8.09 -14.63 -8.80
N SER A 325 9.38 -14.88 -8.68
CA SER A 325 10.33 -14.87 -9.80
C SER A 325 11.00 -16.22 -10.01
N ILE A 326 11.49 -16.42 -11.22
CA ILE A 326 12.30 -17.57 -11.60
C ILE A 326 13.64 -17.12 -12.18
N VAL A 327 14.69 -17.85 -11.85
CA VAL A 327 16.00 -17.70 -12.48
C VAL A 327 16.16 -18.86 -13.47
N VAL A 328 16.28 -18.55 -14.76
CA VAL A 328 16.47 -19.56 -15.80
C VAL A 328 17.97 -19.86 -16.00
N LYS A 329 18.30 -21.11 -16.34
CA LYS A 329 19.66 -21.54 -16.69
C LYS A 329 20.01 -21.06 -18.10
N SER A 330 20.33 -19.79 -18.26
CA SER A 330 20.82 -19.26 -19.54
C SER A 330 21.82 -18.15 -19.29
N LYS A 331 22.91 -18.16 -20.07
CA LYS A 331 23.90 -17.06 -20.10
C LYS A 331 23.54 -16.00 -21.14
N LYS A 332 22.57 -16.26 -22.03
CA LYS A 332 22.20 -15.38 -23.14
C LYS A 332 20.85 -14.70 -22.87
N LYS A 333 20.83 -13.38 -22.82
CA LYS A 333 19.60 -12.57 -22.69
C LYS A 333 18.58 -12.92 -23.79
N SER A 334 19.04 -13.15 -25.02
CA SER A 334 18.20 -13.53 -26.15
C SER A 334 17.39 -14.82 -25.92
N SER A 335 17.98 -15.81 -25.23
CA SER A 335 17.27 -17.04 -24.88
C SER A 335 16.14 -16.81 -23.88
N VAL A 336 16.33 -15.89 -22.93
CA VAL A 336 15.28 -15.49 -21.98
C VAL A 336 14.16 -14.77 -22.69
N ILE A 337 14.52 -13.83 -23.59
CA ILE A 337 13.53 -13.09 -24.42
C ILE A 337 12.72 -14.07 -25.27
N LYS A 338 13.40 -15.03 -25.95
CA LYS A 338 12.71 -16.06 -26.76
C LYS A 338 11.75 -16.90 -25.89
N PHE A 339 12.16 -17.26 -24.67
CA PHE A 339 11.30 -17.99 -23.73
C PHE A 339 10.05 -17.16 -23.37
N VAL A 340 10.24 -15.91 -22.97
CA VAL A 340 9.10 -15.04 -22.60
C VAL A 340 8.14 -14.84 -23.78
N ASN A 341 8.69 -14.59 -24.99
CA ASN A 341 7.89 -14.39 -26.20
C ASN A 341 7.15 -15.66 -26.67
N SER A 342 7.51 -16.84 -26.15
CA SER A 342 6.81 -18.10 -26.45
C SER A 342 5.65 -18.41 -25.51
N LEU A 343 5.40 -17.55 -24.52
CA LEU A 343 4.26 -17.69 -23.61
C LEU A 343 2.99 -17.19 -24.30
N GLU A 344 1.95 -18.02 -24.30
CA GLU A 344 0.68 -17.67 -24.99
C GLU A 344 -0.26 -16.81 -24.14
N LEU A 345 -0.15 -16.88 -22.83
CA LEU A 345 -1.04 -16.20 -21.88
C LEU A 345 -0.40 -14.99 -21.18
N PHE A 346 0.88 -14.70 -21.47
CA PHE A 346 1.63 -13.65 -20.79
C PHE A 346 2.44 -12.82 -21.78
#